data_ad473f869a17afb3db4bb03b87c363b1
#
_entry.id   ad473f869a17afb3db4bb03b87c363b1
#
_cell.length_a   1.000
_cell.length_b   1.000
_cell.length_c   1.000
_cell.angle_alpha   90.00
_cell.angle_beta   90.00
_cell.angle_gamma   90.00
#
_symmetry.space_group_name_H-M   'P 1'
#
loop_
_entity.id
_entity.type
_entity.pdbx_description
1 polymer ?
#
loop_
_entity_poly.entity_id
_entity_poly.type
_entity_poly.pdbx_seq_one_letter_code
_entity_poly.pdbx_strand_id
1 'polypeptide(L)'
;MALEEIWLDESVGIVQGKNLSDSLYNYYREYLGLWISKAEDYVSVEKVPSWSPEAFLLDRGTLTGYVERLSWGQFEYPVEYSRTWFDTSRSRYVQRMK
;
A
#
# COMPACT_ATOMS: atom_id res chain seq x y z
N MET A 1 11.55 5.55 -3.85
CA MET A 1 11.30 4.10 -3.67
C MET A 1 10.54 3.87 -2.38
N ALA A 2 9.56 3.00 -2.40
CA ALA A 2 8.79 2.64 -1.22
C ALA A 2 8.75 1.12 -1.07
N LEU A 3 8.67 0.66 0.16
CA LEU A 3 8.39 -0.74 0.50
C LEU A 3 6.93 -0.83 0.89
N GLU A 4 6.17 -1.68 0.19
CA GLU A 4 4.75 -1.88 0.48
C GLU A 4 4.46 -3.32 0.86
N GLU A 5 3.57 -3.48 1.82
CA GLU A 5 2.96 -4.75 2.17
C GLU A 5 1.45 -4.58 2.03
N ILE A 6 0.82 -5.44 1.24
CA ILE A 6 -0.60 -5.29 0.90
C ILE A 6 -1.35 -6.57 1.24
N TRP A 7 -2.46 -6.41 1.95
CA TRP A 7 -3.39 -7.48 2.30
C TRP A 7 -4.73 -7.19 1.66
N LEU A 8 -5.19 -8.08 0.80
CA LEU A 8 -6.49 -7.98 0.14
C LEU A 8 -7.42 -9.04 0.72
N ASP A 9 -8.66 -8.66 1.00
CA ASP A 9 -9.66 -9.62 1.45
C ASP A 9 -9.91 -10.64 0.33
N GLU A 10 -9.77 -11.91 0.63
CA GLU A 10 -9.87 -12.96 -0.38
C GLU A 10 -11.26 -13.11 -0.99
N SER A 11 -12.30 -12.58 -0.34
CA SER A 11 -13.66 -12.58 -0.88
C SER A 11 -13.80 -11.79 -2.17
N VAL A 12 -12.89 -10.83 -2.43
CA VAL A 12 -12.91 -10.02 -3.67
C VAL A 12 -12.05 -10.61 -4.77
N GLY A 13 -11.25 -11.63 -4.48
CA GLY A 13 -10.43 -12.32 -5.46
C GLY A 13 -9.00 -12.53 -5.01
N ILE A 14 -8.21 -13.14 -5.88
CA ILE A 14 -6.80 -13.45 -5.64
C ILE A 14 -5.95 -12.63 -6.61
N VAL A 15 -4.99 -11.88 -6.07
CA VAL A 15 -4.06 -11.09 -6.85
C VAL A 15 -2.92 -11.97 -7.36
N GLN A 16 -2.65 -11.92 -8.67
CA GLN A 16 -1.54 -12.62 -9.27
C GLN A 16 -0.40 -11.64 -9.53
N GLY A 17 0.74 -11.88 -8.88
CA GLY A 17 1.87 -10.94 -8.86
C GLY A 17 2.40 -10.53 -10.23
N LYS A 18 2.31 -11.39 -11.23
CA LYS A 18 2.81 -11.11 -12.58
C LYS A 18 2.09 -9.95 -13.29
N ASN A 19 0.93 -9.53 -12.79
CA ASN A 19 0.12 -8.48 -13.39
C ASN A 19 0.13 -7.17 -12.59
N LEU A 20 1.07 -7.00 -11.65
CA LEU A 20 1.14 -5.85 -10.76
C LEU A 20 2.14 -4.78 -11.23
N SER A 21 2.29 -4.57 -12.54
CA SER A 21 3.35 -3.71 -13.07
C SER A 21 3.08 -2.21 -12.91
N ASP A 22 1.84 -1.75 -13.00
CA ASP A 22 1.52 -0.33 -13.07
C ASP A 22 0.69 0.16 -11.89
N SER A 23 -0.60 -0.04 -11.94
CA SER A 23 -1.52 0.42 -10.92
C SER A 23 -2.28 -0.76 -10.33
N LEU A 24 -2.12 -0.94 -9.04
CA LEU A 24 -2.83 -1.99 -8.31
C LEU A 24 -4.34 -1.78 -8.38
N TYR A 25 -4.81 -0.52 -8.31
CA TYR A 25 -6.24 -0.21 -8.41
C TYR A 25 -6.81 -0.50 -9.79
N ASN A 26 -6.03 -0.28 -10.85
CA ASN A 26 -6.41 -0.69 -12.20
C ASN A 26 -6.51 -2.21 -12.31
N TYR A 27 -5.57 -2.93 -11.71
CA TYR A 27 -5.63 -4.39 -11.64
C TYR A 27 -6.92 -4.85 -10.96
N TYR A 28 -7.28 -4.26 -9.83
CA TYR A 28 -8.50 -4.60 -9.11
C TYR A 28 -9.74 -4.40 -10.00
N ARG A 29 -9.80 -3.28 -10.71
CA ARG A 29 -10.93 -2.97 -11.57
C ARG A 29 -11.05 -3.95 -12.74
N GLU A 30 -9.95 -4.22 -13.42
CA GLU A 30 -9.97 -5.03 -14.64
C GLU A 30 -10.16 -6.53 -14.37
N TYR A 31 -9.52 -7.05 -13.34
CA TYR A 31 -9.45 -8.49 -13.11
C TYR A 31 -10.31 -8.98 -11.95
N LEU A 32 -10.65 -8.13 -11.00
CA LEU A 32 -11.40 -8.52 -9.82
C LEU A 32 -12.78 -7.85 -9.73
N GLY A 33 -13.10 -6.94 -10.64
CA GLY A 33 -14.35 -6.17 -10.57
C GLY A 33 -14.44 -5.31 -9.31
N LEU A 34 -13.31 -4.95 -8.73
CA LEU A 34 -13.20 -4.17 -7.51
C LEU A 34 -12.72 -2.75 -7.84
N TRP A 35 -13.42 -1.75 -7.33
CA TRP A 35 -12.91 -0.37 -7.38
C TRP A 35 -12.87 0.20 -5.98
N ILE A 36 -11.81 0.98 -5.70
CA ILE A 36 -11.62 1.61 -4.40
C ILE A 36 -12.35 2.95 -4.41
N SER A 37 -13.28 3.12 -3.49
CA SER A 37 -14.11 4.32 -3.38
C SER A 37 -13.73 5.21 -2.20
N LYS A 38 -13.08 4.64 -1.18
CA LYS A 38 -12.73 5.34 0.05
C LYS A 38 -11.47 4.74 0.62
N ALA A 39 -10.61 5.59 1.20
CA ALA A 39 -9.44 5.13 1.95
C ALA A 39 -9.25 5.98 3.19
N GLU A 40 -8.73 5.37 4.25
CA GLU A 40 -8.27 6.06 5.45
C GLU A 40 -6.78 5.80 5.62
N ASP A 41 -6.01 6.87 5.76
CA ASP A 41 -4.57 6.81 5.94
C ASP A 41 -4.19 7.25 7.36
N TYR A 42 -3.29 6.47 7.96
CA TYR A 42 -2.67 6.79 9.25
C TYR A 42 -1.19 6.95 9.00
N VAL A 43 -0.68 8.17 9.19
CA VAL A 43 0.70 8.55 8.85
C VAL A 43 1.52 8.68 10.13
N SER A 44 2.68 8.06 10.14
CA SER A 44 3.60 8.12 11.27
C SER A 44 5.04 7.93 10.81
N VAL A 45 5.92 7.66 11.77
CA VAL A 45 7.34 7.34 11.52
C VAL A 45 7.59 5.97 12.11
N GLU A 46 8.21 5.09 11.31
CA GLU A 46 8.53 3.74 11.74
C GLU A 46 9.92 3.34 11.27
N LYS A 47 10.46 2.30 11.88
CA LYS A 47 11.74 1.74 11.46
C LYS A 47 11.53 0.81 10.27
N VAL A 48 12.53 0.76 9.39
CA VAL A 48 12.58 -0.26 8.33
C VAL A 48 12.43 -1.64 8.97
N PRO A 49 11.46 -2.44 8.55
CA PRO A 49 11.22 -3.73 9.19
C PRO A 49 12.35 -4.72 8.98
N SER A 50 12.50 -5.66 9.90
CA SER A 50 13.57 -6.67 9.85
C SER A 50 13.46 -7.60 8.64
N TRP A 51 12.27 -7.73 8.05
CA TRP A 51 12.02 -8.59 6.88
C TRP A 51 12.23 -7.87 5.55
N SER A 52 12.65 -6.59 5.55
CA SER A 52 12.78 -5.82 4.31
C SER A 52 13.77 -6.49 3.34
N PRO A 53 13.44 -6.54 2.04
CA PRO A 53 14.34 -7.12 1.04
C PRO A 53 15.52 -6.18 0.77
N GLU A 54 16.63 -6.75 0.28
CA GLU A 54 17.83 -5.96 -0.05
C GLU A 54 17.56 -4.91 -1.13
N ALA A 55 16.59 -5.15 -2.00
CA ALA A 55 16.19 -4.20 -3.03
C ALA A 55 15.67 -2.89 -2.45
N PHE A 56 15.19 -2.89 -1.21
CA PHE A 56 14.88 -1.68 -0.48
C PHE A 56 16.16 -1.14 0.14
N LEU A 57 16.70 -0.08 -0.42
CA LEU A 57 18.08 0.37 -0.18
C LEU A 57 18.34 0.99 1.20
N LEU A 58 17.36 1.10 2.06
CA LEU A 58 17.55 1.59 3.43
C LEU A 58 17.91 0.45 4.36
N ASP A 59 18.82 0.71 5.30
CA ASP A 59 19.19 -0.26 6.32
C ASP A 59 18.02 -0.56 7.25
N ARG A 60 17.94 -1.81 7.66
CA ARG A 60 16.95 -2.25 8.65
C ARG A 60 17.15 -1.48 9.95
N GLY A 61 16.02 -1.02 10.52
CA GLY A 61 16.07 -0.21 11.73
C GLY A 61 16.21 1.30 11.50
N THR A 62 16.44 1.74 10.25
CA THR A 62 16.45 3.15 9.89
C THR A 62 15.03 3.70 9.98
N LEU A 63 14.87 4.95 10.42
CA LEU A 63 13.56 5.61 10.47
C LEU A 63 13.11 6.03 9.07
N THR A 64 11.84 5.76 8.79
CA THR A 64 11.19 6.09 7.52
C THR A 64 9.88 6.81 7.78
N GLY A 65 9.33 7.45 6.75
CA GLY A 65 7.91 7.76 6.72
C GLY A 65 7.11 6.47 6.63
N TYR A 66 5.93 6.46 7.20
CA TYR A 66 5.12 5.25 7.29
C TYR A 66 3.65 5.60 7.15
N VAL A 67 2.97 4.85 6.30
CA VAL A 67 1.52 5.01 6.08
C VAL A 67 0.84 3.66 6.20
N GLU A 68 -0.16 3.59 7.06
CA GLU A 68 -1.13 2.49 7.06
C GLU A 68 -2.38 2.97 6.33
N ARG A 69 -2.90 2.15 5.43
CA ARG A 69 -4.11 2.48 4.70
C ARG A 69 -5.13 1.36 4.80
N LEU A 70 -6.37 1.73 5.14
CA LEU A 70 -7.55 0.91 4.97
C LEU A 70 -8.32 1.42 3.77
N SER A 71 -8.71 0.54 2.88
CA SER A 71 -9.42 0.90 1.66
C SER A 71 -10.74 0.15 1.56
N TRP A 72 -11.77 0.87 1.12
CA TRP A 72 -13.11 0.34 0.88
C TRP A 72 -13.45 0.43 -0.61
N GLY A 73 -14.08 -0.60 -1.10
CA GLY A 73 -14.64 -0.63 -2.45
C GLY A 73 -16.16 -0.44 -2.41
N GLN A 74 -16.85 -1.24 -3.19
CA GLN A 74 -18.31 -1.24 -3.26
C GLN A 74 -18.99 -1.97 -2.09
N PHE A 75 -18.22 -2.48 -1.14
CA PHE A 75 -18.71 -3.21 0.02
C PHE A 75 -18.70 -2.34 1.27
N GLU A 76 -19.42 -2.73 2.32
CA GLU A 76 -19.47 -1.98 3.58
C GLU A 76 -18.25 -2.20 4.47
N TYR A 77 -17.47 -3.24 4.22
CA TYR A 77 -16.26 -3.57 4.99
C TYR A 77 -15.00 -3.21 4.20
N PRO A 78 -13.89 -2.92 4.88
CA PRO A 78 -12.64 -2.65 4.17
C PRO A 78 -12.15 -3.91 3.46
N VAL A 79 -11.66 -3.74 2.23
CA VAL A 79 -11.23 -4.86 1.38
C VAL A 79 -9.71 -4.93 1.24
N GLU A 80 -9.01 -3.86 1.59
CA GLU A 80 -7.56 -3.79 1.48
C GLU A 80 -6.97 -3.14 2.72
N TYR A 81 -5.86 -3.68 3.20
CA TYR A 81 -5.00 -3.06 4.20
C TYR A 81 -3.60 -3.03 3.65
N SER A 82 -2.93 -1.87 3.71
CA SER A 82 -1.56 -1.76 3.27
C SER A 82 -0.71 -1.01 4.28
N ARG A 83 0.58 -1.34 4.27
CA ARG A 83 1.60 -0.62 5.02
C ARG A 83 2.69 -0.21 4.05
N THR A 84 3.10 1.04 4.12
CA THR A 84 4.11 1.59 3.21
C THR A 84 5.18 2.29 4.02
N TRP A 85 6.43 1.89 3.80
CA TRP A 85 7.63 2.55 4.34
C TRP A 85 8.31 3.29 3.21
N PHE A 86 8.69 4.54 3.42
CA PHE A 86 9.34 5.32 2.38
C PHE A 86 10.47 6.17 2.94
N ASP A 87 11.49 6.38 2.09
CA ASP A 87 12.63 7.24 2.40
C ASP A 87 12.18 8.70 2.32
N THR A 88 12.13 9.38 3.46
CA THR A 88 11.67 10.77 3.55
C THR A 88 12.62 11.76 2.88
N SER A 89 13.85 11.36 2.56
CA SER A 89 14.77 12.19 1.78
C SER A 89 14.46 12.20 0.28
N ARG A 90 13.66 11.23 -0.18
CA ARG A 90 13.33 11.06 -1.61
C ARG A 90 11.86 11.14 -1.93
N SER A 91 11.00 10.90 -0.95
CA SER A 91 9.55 10.81 -1.14
C SER A 91 8.82 11.57 -0.06
N ARG A 92 7.60 11.99 -0.37
CA ARG A 92 6.70 12.64 0.58
C ARG A 92 5.31 12.06 0.45
N TYR A 93 4.61 12.02 1.57
CA TYR A 93 3.18 11.78 1.56
C TYR A 93 2.49 13.11 1.23
N VAL A 94 1.62 13.10 0.22
CA VAL A 94 0.88 14.29 -0.21
C VAL A 94 -0.60 13.96 -0.22
N GLN A 95 -1.38 14.79 0.47
CA GLN A 95 -2.84 14.76 0.45
C GLN A 95 -3.32 16.08 -0.16
N ARG A 96 -4.23 15.99 -1.12
CA ARG A 96 -4.84 17.18 -1.72
C ARG A 96 -6.33 17.15 -1.52
N MET A 97 -6.87 18.25 -1.04
CA MET A 97 -8.30 18.46 -0.97
C MET A 97 -8.74 19.30 -2.17
N LYS A 98 -9.84 18.86 -2.75
CA LYS A 98 -10.45 19.58 -3.88
C LYS A 98 -11.74 20.28 -3.43
#